data_f8f86c912ed8c0ae35393d97e5c8fd11
#
_entry.id   f8f86c912ed8c0ae35393d97e5c8fd11
#
_cell.length_a   1.000
_cell.length_b   1.000
_cell.length_c   1.000
_cell.angle_alpha   90.00
_cell.angle_beta   90.00
_cell.angle_gamma   90.00
#
_symmetry.space_group_name_H-M   'P 1'
#
loop_
_entity.id
_entity.type
_entity.pdbx_description
1 polymer ?
#
loop_
_entity_poly.entity_id
_entity_poly.type
_entity_poly.pdbx_seq_one_letter_code
_entity_poly.pdbx_strand_id
1 'polypeptide(L)'
;MEKSIKCPGCGQEYQEQMAQCACGWDFTEDFVLYPSVSRIPEESEQFHIVEDAYIKKIQEIMGRVEAAYQASLNESKELSRIAQDLEEAENLIKTIIRRDGSDENFEWFGKIYMQKTSIQKKLQRSSGIKINLNVSKQRQVPEYAEQLKFSKTLREAEKGNTEAQFAIGYIYEYGKGTEIDYDQAVKYYHMAAEKNHSGAQHNLAVLFYTGRGVEKDLKQAYQWFRRAAQNGLGLSMTMLGTMCENGEYIRKNLKTALYWYQEAYKAGDKAAYDKWQKAKIKAIRSS
;
A
#
# COMPACT_ATOMS: atom_id res chain seq x y z
N MET A 1 10.58 37.70 25.34
CA MET A 1 9.57 36.72 25.83
C MET A 1 10.10 35.36 25.43
N GLU A 2 10.63 34.62 26.41
CA GLU A 2 11.12 33.26 26.16
C GLU A 2 9.91 32.38 25.87
N LYS A 3 9.95 31.71 24.74
CA LYS A 3 8.89 30.75 24.35
C LYS A 3 9.09 29.48 25.17
N SER A 4 8.08 29.04 25.86
CA SER A 4 8.05 27.75 26.52
C SER A 4 7.35 26.72 25.62
N ILE A 5 7.88 25.51 25.59
CA ILE A 5 7.30 24.36 24.89
C ILE A 5 6.73 23.43 25.95
N LYS A 6 5.46 23.06 25.78
CA LYS A 6 4.80 22.12 26.68
C LYS A 6 5.03 20.68 26.18
N CYS A 7 5.61 19.83 27.03
CA CYS A 7 5.83 18.44 26.67
C CYS A 7 4.50 17.68 26.51
N PRO A 8 4.21 17.11 25.34
CA PRO A 8 3.00 16.33 25.13
C PRO A 8 2.97 15.02 25.94
N GLY A 9 4.14 14.51 26.32
CA GLY A 9 4.24 13.26 27.07
C GLY A 9 3.93 13.39 28.55
N CYS A 10 4.34 14.50 29.21
CA CYS A 10 4.14 14.68 30.64
C CYS A 10 3.43 15.99 31.02
N GLY A 11 3.18 16.89 30.05
CA GLY A 11 2.51 18.16 30.24
C GLY A 11 3.35 19.26 30.89
N GLN A 12 4.63 19.01 31.23
CA GLN A 12 5.53 20.01 31.78
C GLN A 12 5.97 21.01 30.74
N GLU A 13 6.15 22.26 31.12
CA GLU A 13 6.70 23.32 30.29
C GLU A 13 8.22 23.36 30.41
N TYR A 14 8.88 23.48 29.28
CA TYR A 14 10.32 23.52 29.11
C TYR A 14 10.72 24.74 28.28
N GLN A 15 11.92 25.27 28.49
CA GLN A 15 12.47 26.30 27.63
C GLN A 15 12.86 25.70 26.26
N GLU A 16 12.72 26.48 25.18
CA GLU A 16 12.92 26.08 23.80
C GLU A 16 14.31 25.45 23.47
N GLN A 17 15.26 25.59 24.41
CA GLN A 17 16.65 25.10 24.28
C GLN A 17 16.88 23.70 24.87
N MET A 18 15.88 23.06 25.47
CA MET A 18 16.08 21.73 26.05
C MET A 18 15.91 20.63 24.97
N ALA A 19 16.93 19.80 24.84
CA ALA A 19 16.96 18.71 23.87
C ALA A 19 15.97 17.58 24.19
N GLN A 20 15.74 17.31 25.47
CA GLN A 20 14.88 16.19 25.91
C GLN A 20 14.12 16.54 27.19
N CYS A 21 12.85 16.09 27.25
CA CYS A 21 12.07 16.10 28.46
C CYS A 21 12.52 14.98 29.42
N ALA A 22 12.37 15.18 30.74
CA ALA A 22 12.63 14.16 31.77
C ALA A 22 11.79 12.86 31.58
N CYS A 23 10.69 12.92 30.83
CA CYS A 23 9.90 11.76 30.45
C CYS A 23 10.42 10.99 29.20
N GLY A 24 11.56 11.44 28.62
CA GLY A 24 12.15 10.88 27.41
C GLY A 24 11.67 11.52 26.09
N TRP A 25 10.89 12.60 26.17
CA TRP A 25 10.48 13.34 24.98
C TRP A 25 11.63 14.17 24.43
N ASP A 26 11.96 14.00 23.16
CA ASP A 26 13.04 14.71 22.47
C ASP A 26 12.49 15.90 21.67
N PHE A 27 13.07 17.07 21.85
CA PHE A 27 12.69 18.30 21.18
C PHE A 27 13.63 18.68 20.02
N THR A 28 14.79 18.00 19.89
CA THR A 28 15.87 18.42 18.99
C THR A 28 16.16 17.44 17.86
N GLU A 29 15.43 16.32 17.75
CA GLU A 29 15.67 15.41 16.63
C GLU A 29 15.26 16.05 15.32
N ASP A 30 16.24 16.74 14.70
CA ASP A 30 16.18 17.06 13.28
C ASP A 30 16.12 15.77 12.48
N PHE A 31 15.20 15.73 11.53
CA PHE A 31 15.04 14.62 10.62
C PHE A 31 16.33 14.32 9.88
N VAL A 32 16.85 13.12 10.02
CA VAL A 32 17.68 12.54 8.97
C VAL A 32 16.73 12.26 7.80
N LEU A 33 16.65 13.22 6.89
CA LEU A 33 16.03 13.01 5.59
C LEU A 33 16.73 11.80 4.97
N TYR A 34 16.00 10.76 4.67
CA TYR A 34 16.50 9.78 3.72
C TYR A 34 16.93 10.55 2.47
N PRO A 35 18.12 10.26 1.92
CA PRO A 35 18.55 10.91 0.70
C PRO A 35 17.40 10.78 -0.30
N SER A 36 16.94 11.91 -0.81
CA SER A 36 15.94 11.96 -1.87
C SER A 36 16.30 10.88 -2.88
N VAL A 37 15.38 9.93 -3.06
CA VAL A 37 15.51 8.91 -4.11
C VAL A 37 15.74 9.71 -5.39
N SER A 38 16.98 9.71 -5.84
CA SER A 38 17.39 10.31 -7.10
C SER A 38 16.41 9.81 -8.16
N ARG A 39 15.87 10.76 -8.94
CA ARG A 39 14.98 10.56 -10.08
C ARG A 39 15.24 9.21 -10.72
N ILE A 40 14.20 8.38 -10.81
CA ILE A 40 14.15 7.27 -11.75
C ILE A 40 14.57 7.89 -13.10
N PRO A 41 15.57 7.36 -13.80
CA PRO A 41 15.96 7.92 -15.09
C PRO A 41 14.72 8.00 -15.97
N GLU A 42 14.46 9.16 -16.57
CA GLU A 42 13.45 9.31 -17.61
C GLU A 42 13.72 8.21 -18.63
N GLU A 43 12.76 7.28 -18.75
CA GLU A 43 12.86 6.10 -19.58
C GLU A 43 13.08 6.54 -21.03
N SER A 44 14.11 5.99 -21.61
CA SER A 44 14.59 6.29 -22.95
C SER A 44 13.52 6.08 -24.03
N GLU A 45 13.62 6.85 -25.13
CA GLU A 45 12.82 6.69 -26.36
C GLU A 45 12.71 5.22 -26.86
N GLN A 46 13.68 4.37 -26.52
CA GLN A 46 13.63 2.94 -26.83
C GLN A 46 12.46 2.20 -26.21
N PHE A 47 11.89 2.72 -25.11
CA PHE A 47 10.80 2.08 -24.38
C PHE A 47 9.45 2.22 -25.10
N HIS A 48 9.14 3.42 -25.59
CA HIS A 48 7.92 3.67 -26.36
C HIS A 48 7.87 2.82 -27.64
N ILE A 49 9.03 2.57 -28.27
CA ILE A 49 9.14 1.73 -29.48
C ILE A 49 8.74 0.28 -29.17
N VAL A 50 9.10 -0.26 -28.01
CA VAL A 50 8.76 -1.62 -27.61
C VAL A 50 7.28 -1.75 -27.26
N GLU A 51 6.74 -0.74 -26.60
CA GLU A 51 5.31 -0.68 -26.22
C GLU A 51 4.43 -0.61 -27.47
N ASP A 52 4.74 0.25 -28.41
CA ASP A 52 4.05 0.36 -29.69
C ASP A 52 4.09 -0.97 -30.47
N ALA A 53 5.23 -1.68 -30.44
CA ALA A 53 5.34 -2.99 -31.07
C ALA A 53 4.43 -4.04 -30.40
N TYR A 54 4.29 -4.00 -29.07
CA TYR A 54 3.38 -4.90 -28.34
C TYR A 54 1.92 -4.57 -28.60
N ILE A 55 1.55 -3.30 -28.61
CA ILE A 55 0.19 -2.84 -28.94
C ILE A 55 -0.17 -3.26 -30.37
N LYS A 56 0.72 -3.05 -31.34
CA LYS A 56 0.53 -3.47 -32.72
C LYS A 56 0.33 -4.98 -32.81
N LYS A 57 1.12 -5.77 -32.12
CA LYS A 57 0.98 -7.23 -32.09
C LYS A 57 -0.35 -7.68 -31.48
N ILE A 58 -0.79 -7.02 -30.42
CA ILE A 58 -2.11 -7.25 -29.81
C ILE A 58 -3.22 -6.94 -30.80
N GLN A 59 -3.16 -5.83 -31.51
CA GLN A 59 -4.13 -5.45 -32.54
C GLN A 59 -4.19 -6.48 -33.69
N GLU A 60 -3.06 -7.00 -34.14
CA GLU A 60 -2.99 -8.06 -35.13
C GLU A 60 -3.64 -9.36 -34.64
N ILE A 61 -3.38 -9.77 -33.41
CA ILE A 61 -4.01 -10.94 -32.79
C ILE A 61 -5.52 -10.74 -32.70
N MET A 62 -5.97 -9.59 -32.20
CA MET A 62 -7.39 -9.29 -32.06
C MET A 62 -8.12 -9.24 -33.43
N GLY A 63 -7.46 -8.73 -34.48
CA GLY A 63 -7.97 -8.76 -35.84
C GLY A 63 -8.19 -10.20 -36.40
N ARG A 64 -7.22 -11.10 -36.11
CA ARG A 64 -7.37 -12.52 -36.47
C ARG A 64 -8.52 -13.19 -35.70
N VAL A 65 -8.63 -12.90 -34.42
CA VAL A 65 -9.70 -13.41 -33.55
C VAL A 65 -11.07 -12.94 -34.05
N GLU A 66 -11.20 -11.69 -34.44
CA GLU A 66 -12.46 -11.13 -34.96
C GLU A 66 -12.85 -11.71 -36.31
N ALA A 67 -11.88 -11.86 -37.25
CA ALA A 67 -12.09 -12.49 -38.53
C ALA A 67 -12.56 -13.96 -38.38
N ALA A 68 -11.94 -14.71 -37.45
CA ALA A 68 -12.36 -16.07 -37.16
C ALA A 68 -13.77 -16.15 -36.51
N TYR A 69 -14.13 -15.15 -35.73
CA TYR A 69 -15.48 -15.04 -35.15
C TYR A 69 -16.55 -14.81 -36.21
N GLN A 70 -16.27 -13.95 -37.21
CA GLN A 70 -17.19 -13.64 -38.31
C GLN A 70 -17.31 -14.80 -39.28
N ALA A 71 -16.25 -15.60 -39.45
CA ALA A 71 -16.26 -16.79 -40.31
C ALA A 71 -17.07 -17.97 -39.74
N SER A 72 -17.70 -17.80 -38.55
CA SER A 72 -18.48 -18.84 -37.86
C SER A 72 -17.77 -20.19 -37.68
N LEU A 73 -16.46 -20.15 -37.49
CA LEU A 73 -15.63 -21.34 -37.36
C LEU A 73 -16.02 -22.17 -36.13
N ASN A 74 -16.43 -23.40 -36.36
CA ASN A 74 -16.77 -24.38 -35.31
C ASN A 74 -15.72 -25.49 -35.17
N GLU A 75 -14.62 -25.41 -35.91
CA GLU A 75 -13.58 -26.43 -35.87
C GLU A 75 -12.74 -26.29 -34.57
N SER A 76 -12.67 -27.38 -33.81
CA SER A 76 -11.98 -27.45 -32.53
C SER A 76 -10.50 -27.02 -32.61
N LYS A 77 -9.87 -27.29 -33.76
CA LYS A 77 -8.46 -26.99 -34.03
C LYS A 77 -8.19 -25.49 -34.16
N GLU A 78 -9.08 -24.78 -34.85
CA GLU A 78 -9.00 -23.33 -35.02
C GLU A 78 -9.33 -22.59 -33.74
N LEU A 79 -10.34 -23.05 -33.01
CA LEU A 79 -10.67 -22.48 -31.69
C LEU A 79 -9.52 -22.63 -30.68
N SER A 80 -8.77 -23.74 -30.74
CA SER A 80 -7.59 -23.95 -29.90
C SER A 80 -6.47 -22.98 -30.24
N ARG A 81 -6.25 -22.71 -31.54
CA ARG A 81 -5.26 -21.73 -32.00
C ARG A 81 -5.60 -20.32 -31.58
N ILE A 82 -6.86 -19.92 -31.73
CA ILE A 82 -7.34 -18.60 -31.25
C ILE A 82 -7.21 -18.48 -29.74
N ALA A 83 -7.44 -19.56 -28.97
CA ALA A 83 -7.24 -19.54 -27.52
C ALA A 83 -5.78 -19.30 -27.17
N GLN A 84 -4.81 -19.87 -27.92
CA GLN A 84 -3.38 -19.59 -27.73
C GLN A 84 -3.03 -18.15 -28.11
N ASP A 85 -3.53 -17.65 -29.24
CA ASP A 85 -3.35 -16.26 -29.69
C ASP A 85 -3.83 -15.26 -28.58
N LEU A 86 -4.99 -15.52 -28.00
CA LEU A 86 -5.53 -14.69 -26.93
C LEU A 86 -4.74 -14.78 -25.62
N GLU A 87 -4.14 -15.92 -25.33
CA GLU A 87 -3.24 -16.06 -24.17
C GLU A 87 -1.95 -15.27 -24.39
N GLU A 88 -1.39 -15.27 -25.60
CA GLU A 88 -0.25 -14.42 -25.94
C GLU A 88 -0.62 -12.93 -25.82
N ALA A 89 -1.76 -12.50 -26.35
CA ALA A 89 -2.22 -11.13 -26.23
C ALA A 89 -2.44 -10.70 -24.77
N GLU A 90 -3.00 -11.60 -23.94
CA GLU A 90 -3.18 -11.35 -22.52
C GLU A 90 -1.84 -11.15 -21.79
N ASN A 91 -0.83 -11.93 -22.11
CA ASN A 91 0.50 -11.79 -21.52
C ASN A 91 1.20 -10.49 -21.94
N LEU A 92 1.06 -10.11 -23.23
CA LEU A 92 1.60 -8.85 -23.74
C LEU A 92 0.96 -7.65 -23.06
N ILE A 93 -0.37 -7.59 -22.98
CA ILE A 93 -1.07 -6.46 -22.35
C ILE A 93 -0.79 -6.38 -20.86
N LYS A 94 -0.67 -7.51 -20.16
CA LYS A 94 -0.25 -7.52 -18.74
C LYS A 94 1.14 -6.93 -18.55
N THR A 95 2.05 -7.15 -19.51
CA THR A 95 3.41 -6.58 -19.48
C THR A 95 3.36 -5.07 -19.67
N ILE A 96 2.51 -4.56 -20.57
CA ILE A 96 2.30 -3.14 -20.79
C ILE A 96 1.66 -2.51 -19.55
N ILE A 97 0.58 -3.08 -19.02
CA ILE A 97 -0.14 -2.55 -17.86
C ILE A 97 0.73 -2.44 -16.61
N ARG A 98 1.69 -3.35 -16.42
CA ARG A 98 2.64 -3.26 -15.29
C ARG A 98 3.51 -2.01 -15.35
N ARG A 99 3.67 -1.41 -16.52
CA ARG A 99 4.52 -0.25 -16.79
C ARG A 99 3.72 1.01 -17.05
N ASP A 100 2.76 0.93 -17.96
CA ASP A 100 1.79 1.98 -18.23
C ASP A 100 0.35 1.47 -18.05
N GLY A 101 -0.22 1.74 -16.89
CA GLY A 101 -1.61 1.43 -16.55
C GLY A 101 -2.59 2.45 -17.15
N SER A 102 -2.50 2.79 -18.44
CA SER A 102 -3.47 3.67 -19.09
C SER A 102 -4.86 3.04 -19.18
N ASP A 103 -5.91 3.87 -19.16
CA ASP A 103 -7.29 3.37 -19.29
C ASP A 103 -7.49 2.62 -20.61
N GLU A 104 -6.76 2.99 -21.67
CA GLU A 104 -6.77 2.32 -22.97
C GLU A 104 -6.20 0.90 -22.88
N ASN A 105 -5.07 0.71 -22.20
CA ASN A 105 -4.46 -0.59 -22.01
C ASN A 105 -5.36 -1.54 -21.21
N PHE A 106 -6.11 -1.01 -20.23
CA PHE A 106 -7.11 -1.78 -19.49
C PHE A 106 -8.34 -2.12 -20.34
N GLU A 107 -8.75 -1.26 -21.24
CA GLU A 107 -9.84 -1.56 -22.16
C GLU A 107 -9.46 -2.72 -23.09
N TRP A 108 -8.23 -2.73 -23.62
CA TRP A 108 -7.68 -3.85 -24.39
C TRP A 108 -7.66 -5.16 -23.59
N PHE A 109 -7.21 -5.10 -22.34
CA PHE A 109 -7.22 -6.28 -21.47
C PHE A 109 -8.64 -6.82 -21.28
N GLY A 110 -9.60 -5.96 -21.05
CA GLY A 110 -11.02 -6.33 -20.93
C GLY A 110 -11.55 -7.02 -22.17
N LYS A 111 -11.26 -6.48 -23.37
CA LYS A 111 -11.64 -7.08 -24.67
C LYS A 111 -11.04 -8.47 -24.86
N ILE A 112 -9.73 -8.62 -24.62
CA ILE A 112 -9.01 -9.90 -24.74
C ILE A 112 -9.62 -10.94 -23.79
N TYR A 113 -9.84 -10.56 -22.53
CA TYR A 113 -10.38 -11.45 -21.50
C TYR A 113 -11.80 -11.95 -21.85
N MET A 114 -12.67 -11.06 -22.31
CA MET A 114 -14.05 -11.43 -22.70
C MET A 114 -14.06 -12.39 -23.88
N GLN A 115 -13.22 -12.16 -24.88
CA GLN A 115 -13.11 -13.05 -26.05
C GLN A 115 -12.51 -14.40 -25.67
N LYS A 116 -11.45 -14.45 -24.87
CA LYS A 116 -10.85 -15.68 -24.34
C LYS A 116 -11.90 -16.52 -23.60
N THR A 117 -12.69 -15.92 -22.73
CA THR A 117 -13.75 -16.60 -21.99
C THR A 117 -14.83 -17.17 -22.92
N SER A 118 -15.20 -16.42 -23.96
CA SER A 118 -16.20 -16.86 -24.95
C SER A 118 -15.70 -18.07 -25.75
N ILE A 119 -14.45 -18.03 -26.18
CA ILE A 119 -13.83 -19.13 -26.96
C ILE A 119 -13.66 -20.38 -26.11
N GLN A 120 -13.22 -20.24 -24.87
CA GLN A 120 -13.13 -21.37 -23.93
C GLN A 120 -14.49 -22.06 -23.72
N LYS A 121 -15.58 -21.28 -23.62
CA LYS A 121 -16.95 -21.82 -23.54
C LYS A 121 -17.33 -22.59 -24.85
N LYS A 122 -16.94 -22.08 -26.03
CA LYS A 122 -17.19 -22.77 -27.29
C LYS A 122 -16.40 -24.07 -27.37
N LEU A 123 -15.11 -24.07 -27.03
CA LEU A 123 -14.26 -25.26 -26.97
C LEU A 123 -14.84 -26.33 -26.03
N GLN A 124 -15.35 -25.96 -24.86
CA GLN A 124 -16.02 -26.89 -23.95
C GLN A 124 -17.25 -27.56 -24.59
N ARG A 125 -18.01 -26.81 -25.37
CA ARG A 125 -19.22 -27.35 -26.03
C ARG A 125 -18.89 -28.27 -27.21
N SER A 126 -17.81 -27.97 -27.95
CA SER A 126 -17.46 -28.73 -29.17
C SER A 126 -16.63 -29.97 -28.87
N SER A 127 -15.82 -30.01 -27.83
CA SER A 127 -14.91 -31.13 -27.56
C SER A 127 -15.45 -32.19 -26.62
N GLY A 128 -16.59 -31.95 -25.96
CA GLY A 128 -17.11 -32.86 -24.92
C GLY A 128 -16.14 -33.07 -23.75
N ILE A 129 -14.94 -32.52 -23.85
CA ILE A 129 -13.92 -32.58 -22.78
C ILE A 129 -14.35 -31.63 -21.71
N LYS A 130 -14.63 -32.15 -20.50
CA LYS A 130 -14.68 -31.34 -19.30
C LYS A 130 -13.28 -30.83 -19.05
N ILE A 131 -12.91 -29.74 -19.73
CA ILE A 131 -11.73 -28.96 -19.34
C ILE A 131 -12.07 -28.53 -17.93
N ASN A 132 -11.34 -29.06 -16.97
CA ASN A 132 -11.50 -28.69 -15.57
C ASN A 132 -11.08 -27.23 -15.50
N LEU A 133 -12.06 -26.35 -15.70
CA LEU A 133 -11.93 -24.93 -15.42
C LEU A 133 -11.78 -24.79 -13.91
N ASN A 134 -10.62 -25.21 -13.41
CA ASN A 134 -10.16 -24.81 -12.08
C ASN A 134 -9.77 -23.32 -12.08
N VAL A 135 -10.35 -22.59 -13.00
CA VAL A 135 -10.49 -21.18 -12.97
C VAL A 135 -11.73 -20.92 -12.12
N SER A 136 -11.47 -20.62 -10.89
CA SER A 136 -12.48 -20.10 -9.98
C SER A 136 -13.23 -18.95 -10.66
N LYS A 137 -14.35 -19.27 -11.36
CA LYS A 137 -15.16 -18.35 -12.17
C LYS A 137 -15.67 -17.13 -11.39
N GLN A 138 -15.52 -17.14 -10.07
CA GLN A 138 -15.93 -16.06 -9.18
C GLN A 138 -14.78 -15.18 -8.70
N ARG A 139 -13.50 -15.56 -8.87
CA ARG A 139 -12.35 -14.79 -8.39
C ARG A 139 -11.70 -13.88 -9.43
N GLN A 140 -11.85 -14.13 -10.73
CA GLN A 140 -11.13 -13.36 -11.76
C GLN A 140 -11.69 -11.96 -12.03
N VAL A 141 -13.01 -11.77 -11.93
CA VAL A 141 -13.61 -10.44 -12.11
C VAL A 141 -13.26 -9.51 -10.93
N PRO A 142 -13.31 -9.98 -9.65
CA PRO A 142 -12.81 -9.22 -8.53
C PRO A 142 -11.31 -8.90 -8.63
N GLU A 143 -10.49 -9.88 -9.03
CA GLU A 143 -9.04 -9.70 -9.19
C GLU A 143 -8.70 -8.67 -10.27
N TYR A 144 -9.38 -8.72 -11.41
CA TYR A 144 -9.23 -7.70 -12.47
C TYR A 144 -9.66 -6.31 -11.99
N ALA A 145 -10.78 -6.21 -11.29
CA ALA A 145 -11.24 -4.93 -10.75
C ALA A 145 -10.26 -4.36 -9.70
N GLU A 146 -9.63 -5.22 -8.90
CA GLU A 146 -8.58 -4.82 -7.96
C GLU A 146 -7.31 -4.37 -8.69
N GLN A 147 -6.88 -5.07 -9.75
CA GLN A 147 -5.75 -4.67 -10.59
C GLN A 147 -6.00 -3.32 -11.29
N LEU A 148 -7.20 -3.09 -11.81
CA LEU A 148 -7.59 -1.82 -12.40
C LEU A 148 -7.56 -0.69 -11.37
N LYS A 149 -8.11 -0.95 -10.18
CA LYS A 149 -8.08 0.00 -9.07
C LYS A 149 -6.65 0.31 -8.65
N PHE A 150 -5.80 -0.72 -8.55
CA PHE A 150 -4.38 -0.56 -8.25
C PHE A 150 -3.70 0.39 -9.25
N SER A 151 -3.84 0.13 -10.56
CA SER A 151 -3.17 0.93 -11.58
C SER A 151 -3.64 2.38 -11.63
N LYS A 152 -4.95 2.62 -11.47
CA LYS A 152 -5.49 3.99 -11.36
C LYS A 152 -4.94 4.72 -10.13
N THR A 153 -4.91 4.02 -9.00
CA THR A 153 -4.41 4.60 -7.75
C THR A 153 -2.91 4.86 -7.83
N LEU A 154 -2.15 3.95 -8.48
CA LEU A 154 -0.70 4.12 -8.68
C LEU A 154 -0.41 5.38 -9.49
N ARG A 155 -1.11 5.59 -10.60
CA ARG A 155 -0.96 6.80 -11.41
C ARG A 155 -1.22 8.09 -10.63
N GLU A 156 -2.27 8.11 -9.81
CA GLU A 156 -2.56 9.27 -8.95
C GLU A 156 -1.50 9.47 -7.87
N ALA A 157 -0.95 8.38 -7.32
CA ALA A 157 0.14 8.43 -6.36
C ALA A 157 1.43 9.02 -6.98
N GLU A 158 1.75 8.64 -8.22
CA GLU A 158 2.88 9.15 -9.00
C GLU A 158 2.74 10.63 -9.34
N LYS A 159 1.52 11.10 -9.59
CA LYS A 159 1.20 12.54 -9.71
C LYS A 159 1.33 13.31 -8.39
N GLY A 160 1.62 12.61 -7.30
CA GLY A 160 1.85 13.22 -6.00
C GLY A 160 0.60 13.36 -5.12
N ASN A 161 -0.52 12.73 -5.47
CA ASN A 161 -1.71 12.70 -4.61
C ASN A 161 -1.42 11.92 -3.33
N THR A 162 -1.55 12.59 -2.18
CA THR A 162 -1.17 12.04 -0.86
C THR A 162 -2.07 10.87 -0.44
N GLU A 163 -3.38 10.96 -0.67
CA GLU A 163 -4.32 9.88 -0.39
C GLU A 163 -4.03 8.64 -1.25
N ALA A 164 -3.72 8.85 -2.53
CA ALA A 164 -3.34 7.77 -3.43
C ALA A 164 -2.00 7.13 -3.02
N GLN A 165 -1.02 7.93 -2.58
CA GLN A 165 0.24 7.41 -2.03
C GLN A 165 -0.01 6.52 -0.81
N PHE A 166 -0.84 6.96 0.13
CA PHE A 166 -1.23 6.14 1.27
C PHE A 166 -1.95 4.85 0.83
N ALA A 167 -2.91 4.97 -0.09
CA ALA A 167 -3.67 3.83 -0.59
C ALA A 167 -2.78 2.79 -1.31
N ILE A 168 -1.80 3.24 -2.11
CA ILE A 168 -0.82 2.36 -2.78
C ILE A 168 0.09 1.67 -1.77
N GLY A 169 0.56 2.38 -0.74
CA GLY A 169 1.31 1.77 0.36
C GLY A 169 0.52 0.63 1.01
N TYR A 170 -0.77 0.85 1.28
CA TYR A 170 -1.67 -0.18 1.81
C TYR A 170 -1.88 -1.35 0.85
N ILE A 171 -2.02 -1.08 -0.44
CA ILE A 171 -2.19 -2.11 -1.46
C ILE A 171 -0.96 -3.03 -1.53
N TYR A 172 0.25 -2.47 -1.52
CA TYR A 172 1.48 -3.25 -1.50
C TYR A 172 1.68 -4.02 -0.19
N GLU A 173 1.31 -3.43 0.96
CA GLU A 173 1.42 -4.11 2.28
C GLU A 173 0.54 -5.37 2.35
N TYR A 174 -0.66 -5.34 1.74
CA TYR A 174 -1.66 -6.42 1.85
C TYR A 174 -1.85 -7.23 0.56
N GLY A 175 -1.16 -6.90 -0.52
CA GLY A 175 -1.25 -7.63 -1.79
C GLY A 175 -2.62 -7.51 -2.47
N LYS A 176 -3.26 -6.34 -2.42
CA LYS A 176 -4.59 -6.14 -3.01
C LYS A 176 -4.50 -5.74 -4.48
N GLY A 177 -4.66 -6.72 -5.37
CA GLY A 177 -4.53 -6.51 -6.82
C GLY A 177 -3.07 -6.49 -7.31
N THR A 178 -2.13 -6.79 -6.44
CA THR A 178 -0.71 -6.98 -6.72
C THR A 178 -0.12 -7.97 -5.72
N GLU A 179 1.12 -8.39 -5.90
CA GLU A 179 1.86 -9.15 -4.90
C GLU A 179 2.22 -8.26 -3.70
N ILE A 180 2.40 -8.88 -2.53
CA ILE A 180 2.89 -8.17 -1.34
C ILE A 180 4.31 -7.69 -1.60
N ASP A 181 4.53 -6.39 -1.41
CA ASP A 181 5.84 -5.77 -1.54
C ASP A 181 6.01 -4.71 -0.43
N TYR A 182 6.67 -5.12 0.64
CA TYR A 182 6.88 -4.22 1.79
C TYR A 182 7.83 -3.07 1.47
N ASP A 183 8.79 -3.23 0.54
CA ASP A 183 9.72 -2.15 0.16
C ASP A 183 8.96 -1.04 -0.56
N GLN A 184 8.06 -1.40 -1.48
CA GLN A 184 7.17 -0.44 -2.11
C GLN A 184 6.18 0.16 -1.10
N ALA A 185 5.65 -0.62 -0.17
CA ALA A 185 4.77 -0.11 0.88
C ALA A 185 5.47 0.97 1.71
N VAL A 186 6.71 0.72 2.16
CA VAL A 186 7.53 1.69 2.89
C VAL A 186 7.73 2.96 2.07
N LYS A 187 8.11 2.83 0.79
CA LYS A 187 8.32 3.96 -0.11
C LYS A 187 7.10 4.86 -0.20
N TYR A 188 5.94 4.29 -0.50
CA TYR A 188 4.72 5.07 -0.70
C TYR A 188 4.15 5.62 0.62
N TYR A 189 4.23 4.86 1.72
CA TYR A 189 3.88 5.40 3.04
C TYR A 189 4.80 6.55 3.43
N HIS A 190 6.10 6.46 3.15
CA HIS A 190 7.04 7.55 3.42
C HIS A 190 6.67 8.81 2.66
N MET A 191 6.38 8.69 1.34
CA MET A 191 5.96 9.83 0.52
C MET A 191 4.69 10.52 1.06
N ALA A 192 3.70 9.76 1.54
CA ALA A 192 2.49 10.31 2.12
C ALA A 192 2.72 10.86 3.54
N ALA A 193 3.57 10.21 4.34
CA ALA A 193 3.91 10.59 5.70
C ALA A 193 4.62 11.95 5.76
N GLU A 194 5.54 12.21 4.84
CA GLU A 194 6.22 13.50 4.68
C GLU A 194 5.24 14.65 4.35
N LYS A 195 4.12 14.33 3.72
CA LYS A 195 3.02 15.28 3.47
C LYS A 195 2.02 15.34 4.62
N ASN A 196 2.41 14.90 5.82
CA ASN A 196 1.59 14.90 7.04
C ASN A 196 0.33 14.03 7.01
N HIS A 197 0.28 13.00 6.16
CA HIS A 197 -0.82 12.02 6.20
C HIS A 197 -0.68 11.13 7.44
N SER A 198 -1.53 11.32 8.44
CA SER A 198 -1.41 10.65 9.75
C SER A 198 -1.50 9.12 9.68
N GLY A 199 -2.36 8.57 8.80
CA GLY A 199 -2.45 7.13 8.57
C GLY A 199 -1.17 6.54 7.97
N ALA A 200 -0.53 7.26 7.03
CA ALA A 200 0.74 6.83 6.46
C ALA A 200 1.87 6.89 7.48
N GLN A 201 1.93 7.95 8.30
CA GLN A 201 2.88 8.04 9.41
C GLN A 201 2.74 6.86 10.38
N HIS A 202 1.50 6.49 10.71
CA HIS A 202 1.23 5.33 11.56
C HIS A 202 1.70 4.02 10.94
N ASN A 203 1.32 3.75 9.69
CA ASN A 203 1.67 2.50 9.02
C ASN A 203 3.19 2.39 8.80
N LEU A 204 3.85 3.48 8.41
CA LEU A 204 5.29 3.54 8.31
C LEU A 204 5.96 3.23 9.67
N ALA A 205 5.45 3.80 10.76
CA ALA A 205 5.91 3.49 12.11
C ALA A 205 5.76 2.01 12.47
N VAL A 206 4.64 1.38 12.07
CA VAL A 206 4.40 -0.07 12.26
C VAL A 206 5.42 -0.89 11.50
N LEU A 207 5.77 -0.52 10.26
CA LEU A 207 6.78 -1.22 9.46
C LEU A 207 8.17 -1.13 10.13
N PHE A 208 8.60 0.03 10.61
CA PHE A 208 9.84 0.16 11.39
C PHE A 208 9.79 -0.61 12.73
N TYR A 209 8.64 -0.59 13.41
CA TYR A 209 8.46 -1.29 14.68
C TYR A 209 8.56 -2.81 14.51
N THR A 210 8.05 -3.35 13.41
CA THR A 210 8.02 -4.79 13.13
C THR A 210 9.21 -5.29 12.32
N GLY A 211 9.92 -4.41 11.59
CA GLY A 211 10.99 -4.77 10.66
C GLY A 211 10.48 -5.42 9.37
N ARG A 212 9.32 -4.98 8.86
CA ARG A 212 8.77 -5.44 7.58
C ARG A 212 9.12 -4.47 6.46
N GLY A 213 9.89 -4.92 5.45
CA GLY A 213 10.37 -4.11 4.34
C GLY A 213 11.48 -3.10 4.71
N VAL A 214 11.82 -3.02 5.99
CA VAL A 214 12.90 -2.20 6.52
C VAL A 214 13.54 -2.91 7.71
N GLU A 215 14.78 -2.56 8.03
CA GLU A 215 15.37 -2.98 9.28
C GLU A 215 14.55 -2.46 10.47
N LYS A 216 14.36 -3.31 11.50
CA LYS A 216 13.62 -2.92 12.70
C LYS A 216 14.33 -1.76 13.41
N ASP A 217 13.65 -0.65 13.52
CA ASP A 217 14.16 0.57 14.18
C ASP A 217 13.07 1.17 15.08
N LEU A 218 13.21 0.94 16.40
CA LEU A 218 12.28 1.45 17.38
C LEU A 218 12.35 2.97 17.55
N LYS A 219 13.49 3.60 17.20
CA LYS A 219 13.64 5.06 17.22
C LYS A 219 12.81 5.68 16.10
N GLN A 220 12.96 5.20 14.87
CA GLN A 220 12.16 5.64 13.74
C GLN A 220 10.67 5.37 13.98
N ALA A 221 10.32 4.19 14.48
CA ALA A 221 8.94 3.86 14.82
C ALA A 221 8.34 4.87 15.82
N TYR A 222 9.07 5.17 16.89
CA TYR A 222 8.63 6.14 17.90
C TYR A 222 8.42 7.54 17.32
N GLN A 223 9.33 8.01 16.48
CA GLN A 223 9.24 9.33 15.85
C GLN A 223 8.02 9.43 14.94
N TRP A 224 7.79 8.43 14.11
CA TRP A 224 6.64 8.41 13.22
C TRP A 224 5.31 8.25 13.96
N PHE A 225 5.23 7.39 15.00
CA PHE A 225 4.05 7.34 15.86
C PHE A 225 3.79 8.68 16.53
N ARG A 226 4.83 9.37 16.98
CA ARG A 226 4.71 10.70 17.63
C ARG A 226 4.14 11.73 16.66
N ARG A 227 4.61 11.77 15.39
CA ARG A 227 4.05 12.66 14.38
C ARG A 227 2.58 12.35 14.12
N ALA A 228 2.23 11.09 13.91
CA ALA A 228 0.84 10.70 13.70
C ALA A 228 -0.05 11.04 14.92
N ALA A 229 0.47 10.90 16.13
CA ALA A 229 -0.23 11.29 17.34
C ALA A 229 -0.44 12.81 17.44
N GLN A 230 0.55 13.61 17.05
CA GLN A 230 0.43 15.07 16.96
C GLN A 230 -0.64 15.49 15.93
N ASN A 231 -0.84 14.70 14.88
CA ASN A 231 -1.92 14.87 13.91
C ASN A 231 -3.26 14.26 14.38
N GLY A 232 -3.37 13.89 15.65
CA GLY A 232 -4.62 13.46 16.28
C GLY A 232 -4.95 11.98 16.12
N LEU A 233 -4.06 11.15 15.57
CA LEU A 233 -4.37 9.73 15.34
C LEU A 233 -4.28 8.89 16.62
N GLY A 234 -5.45 8.50 17.17
CA GLY A 234 -5.58 7.74 18.42
C GLY A 234 -4.81 6.42 18.44
N LEU A 235 -4.80 5.67 17.30
CA LEU A 235 -4.03 4.43 17.18
C LEU A 235 -2.53 4.64 17.47
N SER A 236 -1.96 5.75 16.98
CA SER A 236 -0.55 6.07 17.22
C SER A 236 -0.29 6.47 18.66
N MET A 237 -1.23 7.17 19.29
CA MET A 237 -1.16 7.48 20.71
C MET A 237 -1.18 6.20 21.55
N THR A 238 -2.01 5.22 21.17
CA THR A 238 -2.02 3.89 21.82
C THR A 238 -0.68 3.18 21.70
N MET A 239 -0.04 3.24 20.51
CA MET A 239 1.29 2.66 20.33
C MET A 239 2.37 3.37 21.17
N LEU A 240 2.36 4.69 21.24
CA LEU A 240 3.25 5.44 22.11
C LEU A 240 3.05 5.06 23.59
N GLY A 241 1.80 4.92 24.04
CA GLY A 241 1.48 4.43 25.37
C GLY A 241 2.09 3.05 25.64
N THR A 242 2.01 2.15 24.66
CA THR A 242 2.58 0.80 24.76
C THR A 242 4.11 0.85 24.84
N MET A 243 4.76 1.65 23.98
CA MET A 243 6.22 1.83 24.03
C MET A 243 6.69 2.42 25.36
N CYS A 244 5.95 3.41 25.92
CA CYS A 244 6.24 3.96 27.23
C CYS A 244 6.04 2.94 28.36
N GLU A 245 5.00 2.11 28.29
CA GLU A 245 4.73 1.08 29.30
C GLU A 245 5.79 -0.02 29.31
N ASN A 246 6.27 -0.42 28.12
CA ASN A 246 7.27 -1.47 27.98
C ASN A 246 8.71 -0.97 28.20
N GLY A 247 8.97 0.30 27.96
CA GLY A 247 10.33 0.87 27.92
C GLY A 247 11.03 0.56 26.60
N GLU A 248 10.29 0.57 25.49
CA GLU A 248 10.80 0.32 24.14
C GLU A 248 11.32 1.64 23.55
N TYR A 249 12.59 1.69 23.19
CA TYR A 249 13.36 2.86 22.75
C TYR A 249 13.53 3.93 23.84
N ILE A 250 12.49 4.22 24.60
CA ILE A 250 12.46 5.22 25.68
C ILE A 250 12.41 4.53 27.05
N ARG A 251 12.85 5.25 28.10
CA ARG A 251 12.76 4.73 29.47
C ARG A 251 11.30 4.43 29.83
N LYS A 252 11.08 3.26 30.43
CA LYS A 252 9.78 2.84 30.95
C LYS A 252 9.17 3.90 31.86
N ASN A 253 7.97 4.37 31.51
CA ASN A 253 7.27 5.40 32.26
C ASN A 253 5.76 5.16 32.21
N LEU A 254 5.23 4.63 33.28
CA LEU A 254 3.82 4.27 33.36
C LEU A 254 2.90 5.50 33.42
N LYS A 255 3.37 6.64 33.98
CA LYS A 255 2.58 7.90 33.98
C LYS A 255 2.39 8.44 32.59
N THR A 256 3.46 8.42 31.79
CA THR A 256 3.40 8.80 30.36
C THR A 256 2.55 7.83 29.55
N ALA A 257 2.62 6.52 29.82
CA ALA A 257 1.76 5.53 29.17
C ALA A 257 0.27 5.80 29.45
N LEU A 258 -0.08 6.09 30.72
CA LEU A 258 -1.45 6.44 31.11
C LEU A 258 -1.95 7.69 30.39
N TYR A 259 -1.11 8.71 30.26
CA TYR A 259 -1.43 9.92 29.49
C TYR A 259 -1.76 9.58 28.02
N TRP A 260 -0.89 8.85 27.35
CA TRP A 260 -1.10 8.50 25.95
C TRP A 260 -2.33 7.63 25.71
N TYR A 261 -2.61 6.65 26.58
CA TYR A 261 -3.83 5.84 26.47
C TYR A 261 -5.10 6.68 26.69
N GLN A 262 -5.06 7.64 27.61
CA GLN A 262 -6.19 8.54 27.84
C GLN A 262 -6.43 9.44 26.62
N GLU A 263 -5.37 10.02 26.04
CA GLU A 263 -5.48 10.86 24.85
C GLU A 263 -5.93 10.03 23.64
N ALA A 264 -5.45 8.79 23.48
CA ALA A 264 -5.90 7.88 22.44
C ALA A 264 -7.42 7.61 22.53
N TYR A 265 -7.92 7.36 23.75
CA TYR A 265 -9.35 7.16 23.97
C TYR A 265 -10.16 8.41 23.62
N LYS A 266 -9.70 9.60 24.02
CA LYS A 266 -10.34 10.87 23.66
C LYS A 266 -10.32 11.11 22.14
N ALA A 267 -9.27 10.68 21.46
CA ALA A 267 -9.15 10.74 19.99
C ALA A 267 -9.95 9.65 19.24
N GLY A 268 -10.74 8.85 19.96
CA GLY A 268 -11.67 7.87 19.39
C GLY A 268 -11.15 6.44 19.30
N ASP A 269 -9.93 6.15 19.74
CA ASP A 269 -9.44 4.77 19.84
C ASP A 269 -10.04 4.08 21.06
N LYS A 270 -11.17 3.41 20.87
CA LYS A 270 -11.89 2.71 21.94
C LYS A 270 -11.05 1.59 22.57
N ALA A 271 -10.14 0.96 21.83
CA ALA A 271 -9.28 -0.11 22.33
C ALA A 271 -8.25 0.41 23.37
N ALA A 272 -7.92 1.69 23.32
CA ALA A 272 -7.04 2.34 24.31
C ALA A 272 -7.64 2.32 25.72
N TYR A 273 -8.97 2.30 25.89
CA TYR A 273 -9.62 2.28 27.18
C TYR A 273 -9.21 1.09 28.05
N ASP A 274 -9.21 -0.11 27.48
CA ASP A 274 -8.82 -1.32 28.21
C ASP A 274 -7.34 -1.29 28.63
N LYS A 275 -6.48 -0.78 27.73
CA LYS A 275 -5.05 -0.58 28.05
C LYS A 275 -4.87 0.45 29.17
N TRP A 276 -5.62 1.54 29.09
CA TRP A 276 -5.60 2.58 30.13
C TRP A 276 -6.01 2.03 31.50
N GLN A 277 -7.11 1.27 31.59
CA GLN A 277 -7.58 0.66 32.83
C GLN A 277 -6.54 -0.32 33.40
N LYS A 278 -5.97 -1.18 32.56
CA LYS A 278 -4.92 -2.13 32.97
C LYS A 278 -3.68 -1.40 33.52
N ALA A 279 -3.23 -0.39 32.81
CA ALA A 279 -2.08 0.42 33.23
C ALA A 279 -2.35 1.18 34.53
N LYS A 280 -3.59 1.68 34.78
CA LYS A 280 -4.01 2.33 36.00
C LYS A 280 -3.94 1.40 37.21
N ILE A 281 -4.45 0.15 37.04
CA ILE A 281 -4.37 -0.87 38.10
C ILE A 281 -2.89 -1.18 38.44
N LYS A 282 -2.04 -1.29 37.39
CA LYS A 282 -0.60 -1.55 37.54
C LYS A 282 0.11 -0.40 38.27
N ALA A 283 -0.27 0.85 37.98
CA ALA A 283 0.29 2.03 38.68
C ALA A 283 -0.03 2.03 40.16
N ILE A 284 -1.26 1.66 40.52
CA ILE A 284 -1.68 1.59 41.95
C ILE A 284 -0.90 0.50 42.73
N ARG A 285 -0.60 -0.63 42.04
CA ARG A 285 0.14 -1.75 42.66
C ARG A 285 1.65 -1.49 42.81
N SER A 286 2.18 -0.53 42.08
CA SER A 286 3.61 -0.20 42.07
C SER A 286 3.94 1.08 42.87
N SER A 287 2.95 1.77 43.40
CA SER A 287 3.05 2.87 44.35
C SER A 287 3.01 2.37 45.79
#